data_224ae54f5ff7cf19eb3cea59df114f46
#
_entry.id   224ae54f5ff7cf19eb3cea59df114f46
#
_cell.length_a   1.000
_cell.length_b   1.000
_cell.length_c   1.000
_cell.angle_alpha   90.00
_cell.angle_beta   90.00
_cell.angle_gamma   90.00
#
_symmetry.space_group_name_H-M   'P 1'
#
loop_
_entity.id
_entity.type
_entity.pdbx_description
1 polymer ?
#
loop_
_entity_poly.entity_id
_entity_poly.type
_entity_poly.pdbx_seq_one_letter_code
_entity_poly.pdbx_strand_id
1 'polypeptide(L)'
;MARKHNLGSLVSVQSSAPSKTQAPSPTSLSGSYRSSGALGSVAKSLGSLRQKADEAAELEILLKTGATIIELSPDLVETSFVSDRMPGNEEAYLQLRDAIKSTGQLSPILVRPHPTKAGHYQTAYGHRRLRACRELGLSVKAAVKELSDHDLIIAQGQENSARADLSFIERATFAHSLLKRGYERSTIMTALSTDKTTLSRMLSVSEAIPHILIEWLGPCPTIGRPRWQELAESLKASPNQTSWETFIGASGKTEDVDKFAELLDQVQDRARQARQLEKQSIKPVTKAAPTASWVSTDKVLTIDLEAKKRATNLVFKSADASEFASFVMTAVPDLYERFKAQTTEKDKAKN
;
A
#
# COMPACT_ATOMS: atom_id res chain seq x y z
N MET A 1 50.20 29.99 -30.65
CA MET A 1 51.46 29.95 -29.89
C MET A 1 51.16 29.54 -28.47
N ALA A 2 51.75 28.46 -28.06
CA ALA A 2 51.55 27.77 -26.78
C ALA A 2 52.29 28.48 -25.64
N ARG A 3 51.77 28.35 -24.42
CA ARG A 3 52.59 28.23 -23.21
C ARG A 3 51.87 27.38 -22.17
N LYS A 4 52.38 26.15 -22.04
CA LYS A 4 52.19 25.24 -20.89
C LYS A 4 53.00 25.81 -19.72
N HIS A 5 52.41 25.83 -18.52
CA HIS A 5 53.15 25.88 -17.27
C HIS A 5 52.95 24.60 -16.51
N ASN A 6 54.06 23.88 -16.43
CA ASN A 6 54.35 22.70 -15.67
C ASN A 6 54.76 23.15 -14.25
N LEU A 7 54.14 22.66 -13.21
CA LEU A 7 54.65 22.71 -11.84
C LEU A 7 54.52 21.30 -11.23
N GLY A 8 55.51 20.51 -11.51
CA GLY A 8 55.80 19.32 -10.75
C GLY A 8 57.02 19.59 -9.88
N SER A 9 57.08 18.86 -8.82
CA SER A 9 58.16 18.66 -7.84
C SER A 9 58.08 19.54 -6.58
N LEU A 10 57.91 18.83 -5.52
CA LEU A 10 58.60 18.80 -4.23
C LEU A 10 57.64 18.25 -3.18
N VAL A 11 57.77 16.99 -2.77
CA VAL A 11 58.30 16.56 -1.49
C VAL A 11 58.41 15.04 -1.49
N SER A 12 59.65 14.58 -1.55
CA SER A 12 60.07 13.23 -1.20
C SER A 12 60.31 13.17 0.32
N VAL A 13 59.55 12.34 1.03
CA VAL A 13 59.91 11.96 2.40
C VAL A 13 60.29 10.49 2.39
N GLN A 14 61.55 10.29 2.75
CA GLN A 14 62.19 8.98 2.88
C GLN A 14 61.54 8.16 4.00
N SER A 15 61.21 6.91 3.70
CA SER A 15 60.84 5.89 4.67
C SER A 15 62.14 5.29 5.26
N SER A 16 62.34 5.42 6.56
CA SER A 16 63.26 4.61 7.33
C SER A 16 62.44 3.64 8.19
N ALA A 17 62.66 2.35 7.96
CA ALA A 17 62.13 1.26 8.77
C ALA A 17 62.92 1.14 10.10
N PRO A 18 62.29 0.87 11.21
CA PRO A 18 62.92 0.27 12.37
C PRO A 18 62.51 -1.18 12.61
N SER A 19 63.49 -1.87 13.12
CA SER A 19 63.65 -3.27 13.45
C SER A 19 62.58 -3.89 14.33
N LYS A 20 62.43 -5.21 14.16
CA LYS A 20 61.67 -6.16 14.99
C LYS A 20 62.09 -6.10 16.45
N THR A 21 61.10 -5.95 17.36
CA THR A 21 61.21 -6.34 18.76
C THR A 21 59.93 -7.06 19.15
N GLN A 22 60.15 -8.16 19.90
CA GLN A 22 59.21 -9.19 20.27
C GLN A 22 57.99 -8.67 21.06
N ALA A 23 56.82 -9.28 20.79
CA ALA A 23 55.58 -9.06 21.51
C ALA A 23 55.56 -9.75 22.88
N PRO A 24 54.95 -9.16 23.89
CA PRO A 24 54.37 -9.91 25.04
C PRO A 24 52.88 -10.15 24.79
N SER A 25 52.47 -11.34 25.28
CA SER A 25 51.12 -11.93 25.19
C SER A 25 50.01 -11.06 25.78
N PRO A 26 48.75 -11.13 25.27
CA PRO A 26 47.67 -10.31 25.76
C PRO A 26 47.11 -10.85 27.07
N THR A 27 47.19 -10.04 28.11
CA THR A 27 46.40 -10.21 29.33
C THR A 27 45.02 -9.62 29.08
N SER A 28 43.97 -10.46 29.25
CA SER A 28 42.57 -10.08 29.14
C SER A 28 42.19 -9.04 30.19
N LEU A 29 41.90 -7.84 29.74
CA LEU A 29 41.12 -6.88 30.54
C LEU A 29 39.85 -6.56 29.74
N SER A 30 38.77 -7.21 30.16
CA SER A 30 37.40 -6.87 29.80
C SER A 30 37.03 -5.51 30.44
N GLY A 31 37.33 -4.45 29.74
CA GLY A 31 36.86 -3.10 30.04
C GLY A 31 35.76 -2.70 29.06
N SER A 32 34.53 -2.81 29.51
CA SER A 32 33.35 -2.31 28.83
C SER A 32 33.48 -0.81 28.58
N TYR A 33 33.94 -0.41 27.40
CA TYR A 33 33.84 0.97 26.94
C TYR A 33 32.41 1.28 26.53
N ARG A 34 31.61 1.80 27.44
CA ARG A 34 30.35 2.48 27.15
C ARG A 34 30.64 3.82 26.50
N SER A 35 30.84 3.85 25.19
CA SER A 35 30.94 5.09 24.39
C SER A 35 29.62 5.48 23.70
N SER A 36 28.48 5.03 24.23
CA SER A 36 27.16 5.29 23.60
C SER A 36 26.61 6.72 23.85
N GLY A 37 27.18 7.48 24.78
CA GLY A 37 26.68 8.81 25.12
C GLY A 37 27.05 9.91 24.11
N ALA A 38 28.28 9.90 23.58
CA ALA A 38 28.77 10.96 22.70
C ALA A 38 28.22 10.85 21.27
N LEU A 39 28.11 9.65 20.72
CA LEU A 39 27.52 9.43 19.39
C LEU A 39 26.00 9.72 19.39
N GLY A 40 25.29 9.41 20.47
CA GLY A 40 23.87 9.72 20.61
C GLY A 40 23.59 11.21 20.72
N SER A 41 24.44 11.99 21.41
CA SER A 41 24.31 13.44 21.49
C SER A 41 24.60 14.15 20.18
N VAL A 42 25.59 13.69 19.41
CA VAL A 42 25.93 14.23 18.08
C VAL A 42 24.82 13.90 17.08
N ALA A 43 24.29 12.68 17.07
CA ALA A 43 23.15 12.31 16.22
C ALA A 43 21.90 13.14 16.54
N LYS A 44 21.63 13.40 17.83
CA LYS A 44 20.52 14.24 18.27
C LYS A 44 20.71 15.70 17.87
N SER A 45 21.93 16.23 17.98
CA SER A 45 22.27 17.59 17.55
C SER A 45 22.17 17.76 16.03
N LEU A 46 22.64 16.78 15.24
CA LEU A 46 22.50 16.78 13.78
C LEU A 46 21.05 16.70 13.36
N GLY A 47 20.24 15.87 14.05
CA GLY A 47 18.80 15.79 13.83
C GLY A 47 18.09 17.13 14.09
N SER A 48 18.43 17.81 15.18
CA SER A 48 17.84 19.13 15.51
C SER A 48 18.28 20.24 14.55
N LEU A 49 19.53 20.19 14.06
CA LEU A 49 20.02 21.14 13.04
C LEU A 49 19.31 20.93 11.70
N ARG A 50 19.14 19.68 11.29
CA ARG A 50 18.40 19.34 10.06
C ARG A 50 16.94 19.81 10.17
N GLN A 51 16.28 19.52 11.27
CA GLN A 51 14.91 19.98 11.51
C GLN A 51 14.79 21.51 11.43
N LYS A 52 15.71 22.26 12.05
CA LYS A 52 15.72 23.72 11.95
C LYS A 52 15.96 24.23 10.53
N ALA A 53 16.81 23.54 9.75
CA ALA A 53 17.04 23.89 8.36
C ALA A 53 15.80 23.65 7.50
N ASP A 54 15.11 22.52 7.71
CA ASP A 54 13.86 22.19 7.02
C ASP A 54 12.75 23.19 7.38
N GLU A 55 12.63 23.56 8.67
CA GLU A 55 11.68 24.58 9.15
C GLU A 55 11.96 25.98 8.57
N ALA A 56 13.24 26.36 8.46
CA ALA A 56 13.62 27.64 7.85
C ALA A 56 13.30 27.66 6.34
N ALA A 57 13.54 26.56 5.63
CA ALA A 57 13.20 26.43 4.22
C ALA A 57 11.68 26.49 4.00
N GLU A 58 10.89 25.84 4.87
CA GLU A 58 9.43 25.91 4.84
C GLU A 58 8.93 27.35 5.03
N LEU A 59 9.49 28.06 6.01
CA LEU A 59 9.15 29.46 6.28
C LEU A 59 9.49 30.37 5.08
N GLU A 60 10.64 30.17 4.45
CA GLU A 60 11.06 30.94 3.29
C GLU A 60 10.12 30.73 2.09
N ILE A 61 9.68 29.48 1.86
CA ILE A 61 8.70 29.16 0.82
C ILE A 61 7.36 29.84 1.12
N LEU A 62 6.89 29.81 2.35
CA LEU A 62 5.64 30.46 2.74
C LEU A 62 5.68 31.96 2.51
N LEU A 63 6.76 32.62 2.89
CA LEU A 63 6.94 34.06 2.66
C LEU A 63 7.01 34.41 1.16
N LYS A 64 7.74 33.62 0.38
CA LYS A 64 7.82 33.81 -1.09
C LYS A 64 6.48 33.61 -1.80
N THR A 65 5.59 32.79 -1.23
CA THR A 65 4.25 32.53 -1.80
C THR A 65 3.19 33.55 -1.35
N GLY A 66 3.57 34.62 -0.66
CA GLY A 66 2.69 35.70 -0.24
C GLY A 66 1.78 35.35 0.94
N ALA A 67 2.12 34.33 1.74
CA ALA A 67 1.37 34.01 2.94
C ALA A 67 1.60 35.07 4.02
N THR A 68 0.53 35.52 4.69
CA THR A 68 0.61 36.43 5.84
C THR A 68 0.69 35.59 7.13
N ILE A 69 1.70 35.83 7.96
CA ILE A 69 1.84 35.13 9.22
C ILE A 69 1.14 35.95 10.32
N ILE A 70 0.19 35.31 11.00
CA ILE A 70 -0.57 35.89 12.12
C ILE A 70 -0.63 34.90 13.28
N GLU A 71 -0.93 35.44 14.48
CA GLU A 71 -1.23 34.62 15.65
C GLU A 71 -2.75 34.48 15.78
N LEU A 72 -3.20 33.21 15.94
CA LEU A 72 -4.62 32.87 16.05
C LEU A 72 -4.88 32.15 17.38
N SER A 73 -6.11 32.29 17.89
CA SER A 73 -6.60 31.36 18.91
C SER A 73 -6.80 29.99 18.25
N PRO A 74 -6.31 28.89 18.85
CA PRO A 74 -6.53 27.53 18.33
C PRO A 74 -8.00 27.17 18.11
N ASP A 75 -8.93 27.83 18.84
CA ASP A 75 -10.37 27.58 18.73
C ASP A 75 -10.98 28.11 17.42
N LEU A 76 -10.32 29.10 16.80
CA LEU A 76 -10.72 29.63 15.49
C LEU A 76 -10.23 28.78 14.34
N VAL A 77 -9.40 27.76 14.61
CA VAL A 77 -8.79 26.94 13.57
C VAL A 77 -9.39 25.54 13.63
N GLU A 78 -10.13 25.19 12.58
CA GLU A 78 -10.67 23.84 12.39
C GLU A 78 -9.65 22.96 11.67
N THR A 79 -9.68 21.66 11.97
CA THR A 79 -8.88 20.69 11.25
C THR A 79 -9.43 20.50 9.84
N SER A 80 -8.55 20.18 8.88
CA SER A 80 -9.01 19.83 7.54
C SER A 80 -9.86 18.55 7.56
N PHE A 81 -10.68 18.41 6.54
CA PHE A 81 -11.61 17.30 6.42
C PHE A 81 -10.95 15.93 6.13
N VAL A 82 -9.65 15.90 5.91
CA VAL A 82 -8.88 14.66 5.73
C VAL A 82 -7.82 14.58 6.82
N SER A 83 -7.84 13.50 7.60
CA SER A 83 -6.77 13.21 8.54
C SER A 83 -5.52 12.82 7.78
N ASP A 84 -4.39 13.40 8.13
CA ASP A 84 -3.11 13.20 7.46
C ASP A 84 -2.29 12.05 8.06
N ARG A 85 -2.67 11.53 9.21
CA ARG A 85 -1.96 10.45 9.90
C ARG A 85 -2.88 9.49 10.64
N MET A 86 -2.42 8.25 10.73
CA MET A 86 -2.98 7.26 11.65
C MET A 86 -2.58 7.56 13.10
N PRO A 87 -3.40 7.20 14.09
CA PRO A 87 -3.00 7.20 15.50
C PRO A 87 -1.80 6.26 15.68
N GLY A 88 -0.80 6.62 16.44
CA GLY A 88 0.25 5.65 16.75
C GLY A 88 1.63 6.17 17.13
N ASN A 89 1.90 7.47 17.08
CA ASN A 89 3.18 7.97 17.56
C ASN A 89 2.98 9.07 18.64
N GLU A 90 2.39 8.64 19.74
CA GLU A 90 2.09 9.53 20.87
C GLU A 90 3.39 10.04 21.52
N GLU A 91 4.44 9.22 21.59
CA GLU A 91 5.73 9.64 22.15
C GLU A 91 6.35 10.80 21.35
N ALA A 92 6.41 10.69 20.02
CA ALA A 92 6.89 11.77 19.17
C ALA A 92 5.96 13.00 19.20
N TYR A 93 4.68 12.84 19.51
CA TYR A 93 3.77 13.95 19.75
C TYR A 93 4.10 14.66 21.08
N LEU A 94 4.30 13.91 22.17
CA LEU A 94 4.66 14.45 23.47
C LEU A 94 5.98 15.23 23.41
N GLN A 95 6.98 14.71 22.69
CA GLN A 95 8.24 15.41 22.45
C GLN A 95 8.03 16.74 21.72
N LEU A 96 7.18 16.77 20.68
CA LEU A 96 6.84 18.00 19.96
C LEU A 96 6.11 19.00 20.87
N ARG A 97 5.15 18.54 21.65
CA ARG A 97 4.40 19.39 22.59
C ARG A 97 5.33 20.01 23.64
N ASP A 98 6.23 19.22 24.20
CA ASP A 98 7.19 19.69 25.21
C ASP A 98 8.22 20.65 24.59
N ALA A 99 8.62 20.45 23.35
CA ALA A 99 9.44 21.41 22.62
C ALA A 99 8.68 22.72 22.40
N ILE A 100 7.42 22.72 21.99
CA ILE A 100 6.61 23.93 21.84
C ILE A 100 6.44 24.64 23.18
N LYS A 101 6.25 23.92 24.29
CA LYS A 101 6.15 24.46 25.61
C LYS A 101 7.43 25.19 26.03
N SER A 102 8.60 24.66 25.70
CA SER A 102 9.90 25.21 26.15
C SER A 102 10.45 26.31 25.26
N THR A 103 10.31 26.20 23.94
CA THR A 103 10.93 27.10 22.95
C THR A 103 9.93 27.91 22.13
N GLY A 104 8.63 27.67 22.32
CA GLY A 104 7.59 28.22 21.46
C GLY A 104 7.45 27.51 20.15
N GLN A 105 6.45 27.87 19.38
CA GLN A 105 6.25 27.36 18.03
C GLN A 105 7.23 28.02 17.05
N LEU A 106 8.11 27.27 16.47
CA LEU A 106 9.14 27.76 15.53
C LEU A 106 8.57 27.93 14.11
N SER A 107 7.90 26.93 13.59
CA SER A 107 7.35 26.90 12.24
C SER A 107 5.83 27.10 12.28
N PRO A 108 5.24 28.03 11.48
CA PRO A 108 3.80 28.27 11.47
C PRO A 108 3.04 27.06 10.89
N ILE A 109 1.77 26.95 11.21
CA ILE A 109 0.85 26.06 10.50
C ILE A 109 0.37 26.75 9.22
N LEU A 110 0.00 26.00 8.16
CA LEU A 110 -0.66 26.59 7.01
C LEU A 110 -2.18 26.49 7.18
N VAL A 111 -2.85 27.61 7.04
CA VAL A 111 -4.31 27.69 7.11
C VAL A 111 -4.87 28.49 5.94
N ARG A 112 -6.12 28.21 5.60
CA ARG A 112 -6.93 29.07 4.73
C ARG A 112 -8.09 29.68 5.50
N PRO A 113 -8.69 30.81 5.06
CA PRO A 113 -9.99 31.24 5.57
C PRO A 113 -11.03 30.12 5.42
N HIS A 114 -11.88 29.95 6.43
CA HIS A 114 -12.90 28.91 6.38
C HIS A 114 -13.98 29.25 5.33
N PRO A 115 -14.33 28.34 4.39
CA PRO A 115 -15.20 28.68 3.26
C PRO A 115 -16.62 29.10 3.66
N THR A 116 -17.10 28.69 4.84
CA THR A 116 -18.49 28.95 5.29
C THR A 116 -18.59 29.68 6.62
N LYS A 117 -17.48 29.84 7.38
CA LYS A 117 -17.48 30.44 8.72
C LYS A 117 -16.57 31.67 8.74
N ALA A 118 -17.16 32.86 8.67
CA ALA A 118 -16.41 34.10 8.74
C ALA A 118 -15.58 34.19 10.04
N GLY A 119 -14.34 34.63 9.92
CA GLY A 119 -13.42 34.76 11.07
C GLY A 119 -12.81 33.45 11.55
N HIS A 120 -13.14 32.31 10.93
CA HIS A 120 -12.52 31.01 11.21
C HIS A 120 -11.57 30.61 10.09
N TYR A 121 -10.71 29.64 10.40
CA TYR A 121 -9.69 29.16 9.50
C TYR A 121 -9.74 27.62 9.43
N GLN A 122 -9.22 27.07 8.35
CA GLN A 122 -9.10 25.62 8.16
C GLN A 122 -7.65 25.27 7.92
N THR A 123 -7.13 24.29 8.68
CA THR A 123 -5.73 23.87 8.60
C THR A 123 -5.49 23.07 7.31
N ALA A 124 -4.51 23.45 6.50
CA ALA A 124 -4.00 22.63 5.41
C ALA A 124 -2.98 21.62 5.93
N TYR A 125 -2.00 22.06 6.73
CA TYR A 125 -1.06 21.17 7.42
C TYR A 125 -0.59 21.77 8.75
N GLY A 126 0.06 20.93 9.59
CA GLY A 126 0.51 21.31 10.94
C GLY A 126 -0.48 20.94 12.03
N HIS A 127 -1.35 19.95 11.83
CA HIS A 127 -2.39 19.49 12.78
C HIS A 127 -1.84 19.17 14.18
N ARG A 128 -0.63 18.57 14.28
CA ARG A 128 0.01 18.27 15.57
C ARG A 128 0.45 19.52 16.31
N ARG A 129 0.95 20.54 15.60
CA ARG A 129 1.30 21.85 16.20
C ARG A 129 0.05 22.56 16.70
N LEU A 130 -1.03 22.53 15.92
CA LEU A 130 -2.33 23.09 16.35
C LEU A 130 -2.85 22.38 17.61
N ARG A 131 -2.84 21.04 17.65
CA ARG A 131 -3.22 20.24 18.81
C ARG A 131 -2.39 20.60 20.04
N ALA A 132 -1.08 20.69 19.89
CA ALA A 132 -0.17 21.04 20.99
C ALA A 132 -0.42 22.44 21.51
N CYS A 133 -0.60 23.46 20.65
CA CYS A 133 -0.95 24.82 21.09
C CYS A 133 -2.29 24.84 21.82
N ARG A 134 -3.30 24.10 21.34
CA ARG A 134 -4.61 23.97 22.00
C ARG A 134 -4.49 23.36 23.40
N GLU A 135 -3.77 22.24 23.54
CA GLU A 135 -3.54 21.57 24.82
C GLU A 135 -2.73 22.44 25.82
N LEU A 136 -1.83 23.27 25.31
CA LEU A 136 -1.01 24.16 26.13
C LEU A 136 -1.67 25.51 26.41
N GLY A 137 -2.82 25.83 25.84
CA GLY A 137 -3.49 27.14 25.98
C GLY A 137 -2.71 28.28 25.33
N LEU A 138 -1.91 28.00 24.30
CA LEU A 138 -1.09 28.97 23.59
C LEU A 138 -1.74 29.39 22.27
N SER A 139 -1.50 30.66 21.85
CA SER A 139 -1.81 31.08 20.49
C SER A 139 -0.99 30.26 19.47
N VAL A 140 -1.55 30.04 18.27
CA VAL A 140 -0.89 29.33 17.19
C VAL A 140 -0.43 30.32 16.12
N LYS A 141 0.85 30.27 15.74
CA LYS A 141 1.37 30.99 14.58
C LYS A 141 0.89 30.31 13.31
N ALA A 142 0.18 31.02 12.46
CA ALA A 142 -0.42 30.51 11.25
C ALA A 142 -0.05 31.37 10.04
N ALA A 143 0.35 30.71 8.95
CA ALA A 143 0.49 31.31 7.64
C ALA A 143 -0.88 31.22 6.95
N VAL A 144 -1.51 32.35 6.70
CA VAL A 144 -2.81 32.42 6.03
C VAL A 144 -2.60 32.54 4.54
N LYS A 145 -3.22 31.64 3.79
CA LYS A 145 -3.22 31.65 2.32
C LYS A 145 -4.60 31.30 1.79
N GLU A 146 -5.07 32.05 0.79
CA GLU A 146 -6.26 31.66 0.05
C GLU A 146 -6.00 30.39 -0.74
N LEU A 147 -6.71 29.31 -0.42
CA LEU A 147 -6.58 27.99 -1.03
C LEU A 147 -7.96 27.49 -1.43
N SER A 148 -8.10 27.03 -2.66
CA SER A 148 -9.24 26.20 -3.05
C SER A 148 -9.21 24.84 -2.33
N ASP A 149 -10.31 24.07 -2.35
CA ASP A 149 -10.30 22.71 -1.79
C ASP A 149 -9.26 21.83 -2.47
N HIS A 150 -9.08 22.01 -3.78
CA HIS A 150 -8.08 21.31 -4.56
C HIS A 150 -6.65 21.67 -4.11
N ASP A 151 -6.34 22.96 -3.96
CA ASP A 151 -5.02 23.42 -3.56
C ASP A 151 -4.68 23.03 -2.12
N LEU A 152 -5.69 23.05 -1.23
CA LEU A 152 -5.54 22.59 0.15
C LEU A 152 -5.10 21.13 0.20
N ILE A 153 -5.73 20.25 -0.59
CA ILE A 153 -5.39 18.83 -0.64
C ILE A 153 -4.00 18.61 -1.23
N ILE A 154 -3.66 19.37 -2.28
CA ILE A 154 -2.31 19.29 -2.87
C ILE A 154 -1.28 19.73 -1.83
N ALA A 155 -1.50 20.84 -1.14
CA ALA A 155 -0.58 21.33 -0.11
C ALA A 155 -0.41 20.30 1.03
N GLN A 156 -1.52 19.72 1.50
CA GLN A 156 -1.51 18.68 2.53
C GLN A 156 -0.78 17.41 2.06
N GLY A 157 -1.09 16.94 0.85
CA GLY A 157 -0.48 15.74 0.30
C GLY A 157 1.01 15.90 0.01
N GLN A 158 1.43 17.06 -0.50
CA GLN A 158 2.84 17.36 -0.78
C GLN A 158 3.66 17.47 0.52
N GLU A 159 3.13 18.16 1.55
CA GLU A 159 3.77 18.22 2.85
C GLU A 159 3.94 16.82 3.44
N ASN A 160 2.89 16.00 3.39
CA ASN A 160 2.95 14.62 3.83
C ASN A 160 3.96 13.80 3.00
N SER A 161 3.98 13.95 1.68
CA SER A 161 4.89 13.21 0.80
C SER A 161 6.36 13.62 0.97
N ALA A 162 6.62 14.86 1.37
CA ALA A 162 7.97 15.35 1.67
C ALA A 162 8.54 14.76 2.97
N ARG A 163 7.70 14.21 3.83
CA ARG A 163 8.14 13.52 5.05
C ARG A 163 8.65 12.12 4.70
N ALA A 164 9.89 11.82 5.09
CA ALA A 164 10.52 10.52 4.87
C ALA A 164 9.82 9.36 5.61
N ASP A 165 8.92 9.65 6.55
CA ASP A 165 8.42 8.71 7.55
C ASP A 165 7.02 8.15 7.24
N LEU A 166 6.35 8.59 6.16
CA LEU A 166 5.02 8.07 5.84
C LEU A 166 5.09 6.64 5.29
N SER A 167 4.42 5.74 5.98
CA SER A 167 4.31 4.35 5.56
C SER A 167 3.46 4.19 4.31
N PHE A 168 3.60 3.04 3.65
CA PHE A 168 2.78 2.71 2.48
C PHE A 168 1.29 2.73 2.77
N ILE A 169 0.86 2.21 3.92
CA ILE A 169 -0.57 2.12 4.27
C ILE A 169 -1.16 3.51 4.59
N GLU A 170 -0.43 4.40 5.22
CA GLU A 170 -0.88 5.76 5.46
C GLU A 170 -1.13 6.49 4.12
N ARG A 171 -0.21 6.38 3.17
CA ARG A 171 -0.40 6.93 1.82
C ARG A 171 -1.59 6.31 1.10
N ALA A 172 -1.78 4.99 1.22
CA ALA A 172 -2.90 4.28 0.61
C ALA A 172 -4.25 4.69 1.21
N THR A 173 -4.33 4.82 2.53
CA THR A 173 -5.54 5.25 3.23
C THR A 173 -5.88 6.71 2.92
N PHE A 174 -4.89 7.58 2.85
CA PHE A 174 -5.07 8.97 2.44
C PHE A 174 -5.60 9.04 1.00
N ALA A 175 -4.99 8.31 0.05
CA ALA A 175 -5.47 8.23 -1.33
C ALA A 175 -6.94 7.76 -1.41
N HIS A 176 -7.28 6.74 -0.63
CA HIS A 176 -8.64 6.18 -0.59
C HIS A 176 -9.65 7.18 -0.01
N SER A 177 -9.28 7.90 1.04
CA SER A 177 -10.14 8.92 1.65
C SER A 177 -10.44 10.06 0.69
N LEU A 178 -9.46 10.48 -0.12
CA LEU A 178 -9.65 11.48 -1.17
C LEU A 178 -10.58 10.97 -2.28
N LEU A 179 -10.38 9.73 -2.73
CA LEU A 179 -11.23 9.12 -3.75
C LEU A 179 -12.69 9.02 -3.30
N LYS A 180 -12.93 8.60 -2.04
CA LYS A 180 -14.28 8.56 -1.43
C LYS A 180 -14.96 9.91 -1.35
N ARG A 181 -14.20 10.99 -1.28
CA ARG A 181 -14.70 12.37 -1.30
C ARG A 181 -14.94 12.92 -2.70
N GLY A 182 -14.70 12.10 -3.75
CA GLY A 182 -14.97 12.46 -5.13
C GLY A 182 -13.83 13.20 -5.83
N TYR A 183 -12.62 13.26 -5.25
CA TYR A 183 -11.48 13.86 -5.92
C TYR A 183 -11.00 12.98 -7.08
N GLU A 184 -10.64 13.64 -8.17
CA GLU A 184 -10.13 12.95 -9.36
C GLU A 184 -8.78 12.28 -9.08
N ARG A 185 -8.52 11.16 -9.76
CA ARG A 185 -7.25 10.43 -9.64
C ARG A 185 -6.04 11.29 -10.03
N SER A 186 -6.19 12.19 -10.96
CA SER A 186 -5.18 13.22 -11.37
C SER A 186 -4.75 14.07 -10.18
N THR A 187 -5.71 14.60 -9.43
CA THR A 187 -5.48 15.40 -8.22
C THR A 187 -4.76 14.58 -7.14
N ILE A 188 -5.21 13.34 -6.92
CA ILE A 188 -4.61 12.44 -5.92
C ILE A 188 -3.15 12.09 -6.30
N MET A 189 -2.88 11.85 -7.59
CA MET A 189 -1.51 11.60 -8.07
C MET A 189 -0.61 12.81 -7.83
N THR A 190 -1.09 14.01 -8.08
CA THR A 190 -0.34 15.25 -7.83
C THR A 190 -0.09 15.46 -6.34
N ALA A 191 -1.10 15.29 -5.49
CA ALA A 191 -0.99 15.42 -4.04
C ALA A 191 0.02 14.45 -3.44
N LEU A 192 0.02 13.19 -3.89
CA LEU A 192 0.92 12.13 -3.38
C LEU A 192 2.24 12.03 -4.13
N SER A 193 2.48 12.88 -5.14
CA SER A 193 3.66 12.81 -6.03
C SER A 193 3.89 11.37 -6.54
N THR A 194 2.84 10.76 -7.10
CA THR A 194 2.86 9.34 -7.47
C THR A 194 2.30 9.12 -8.89
N ASP A 195 2.66 7.99 -9.50
CA ASP A 195 2.16 7.59 -10.81
C ASP A 195 0.82 6.81 -10.73
N LYS A 196 0.15 6.64 -11.89
CA LYS A 196 -1.13 5.95 -12.01
C LYS A 196 -1.08 4.50 -11.52
N THR A 197 0.03 3.80 -11.77
CA THR A 197 0.18 2.39 -11.40
C THR A 197 0.31 2.24 -9.88
N THR A 198 1.11 3.10 -9.27
CA THR A 198 1.31 3.13 -7.81
C THR A 198 0.02 3.53 -7.10
N LEU A 199 -0.69 4.55 -7.58
CA LEU A 199 -2.00 4.93 -7.04
C LEU A 199 -3.01 3.79 -7.13
N SER A 200 -3.10 3.11 -8.28
CA SER A 200 -4.02 1.97 -8.45
C SER A 200 -3.74 0.85 -7.44
N ARG A 201 -2.46 0.56 -7.18
CA ARG A 201 -2.05 -0.44 -6.17
C ARG A 201 -2.41 0.00 -4.75
N MET A 202 -2.18 1.26 -4.40
CA MET A 202 -2.57 1.82 -3.10
C MET A 202 -4.07 1.68 -2.86
N LEU A 203 -4.88 2.08 -3.83
CA LEU A 203 -6.34 1.99 -3.76
C LEU A 203 -6.80 0.52 -3.65
N SER A 204 -6.24 -0.38 -4.46
CA SER A 204 -6.59 -1.81 -4.39
C SER A 204 -6.28 -2.44 -3.03
N VAL A 205 -5.21 -2.02 -2.36
CA VAL A 205 -4.86 -2.49 -1.01
C VAL A 205 -5.83 -1.92 0.02
N SER A 206 -6.06 -0.61 0.03
CA SER A 206 -6.93 0.02 1.03
C SER A 206 -8.41 -0.32 0.85
N GLU A 207 -8.85 -0.72 -0.35
CA GLU A 207 -10.21 -1.24 -0.59
C GLU A 207 -10.37 -2.68 -0.11
N ALA A 208 -9.32 -3.50 -0.22
CA ALA A 208 -9.38 -4.91 0.12
C ALA A 208 -9.27 -5.19 1.63
N ILE A 209 -8.58 -4.31 2.37
CA ILE A 209 -8.35 -4.48 3.80
C ILE A 209 -9.41 -3.69 4.57
N PRO A 210 -10.20 -4.34 5.43
CA PRO A 210 -11.16 -3.67 6.30
C PRO A 210 -10.52 -2.57 7.15
N HIS A 211 -11.19 -1.43 7.26
CA HIS A 211 -10.64 -0.24 7.96
C HIS A 211 -10.26 -0.54 9.41
N ILE A 212 -11.07 -1.35 10.11
CA ILE A 212 -10.80 -1.76 11.48
C ILE A 212 -9.46 -2.50 11.63
N LEU A 213 -9.05 -3.29 10.63
CA LEU A 213 -7.75 -3.96 10.62
C LEU A 213 -6.62 -2.98 10.38
N ILE A 214 -6.84 -2.00 9.49
CA ILE A 214 -5.84 -0.95 9.22
C ILE A 214 -5.61 -0.10 10.48
N GLU A 215 -6.68 0.28 11.19
CA GLU A 215 -6.58 1.02 12.45
C GLU A 215 -5.87 0.22 13.54
N TRP A 216 -6.20 -1.06 13.67
CA TRP A 216 -5.57 -1.95 14.66
C TRP A 216 -4.09 -2.20 14.38
N LEU A 217 -3.71 -2.39 13.12
CA LEU A 217 -2.32 -2.55 12.71
C LEU A 217 -1.51 -1.27 12.92
N GLY A 218 -2.14 -0.10 12.69
CA GLY A 218 -1.45 1.17 12.72
C GLY A 218 -0.58 1.45 11.49
N PRO A 219 0.37 2.38 11.58
CA PRO A 219 1.15 2.84 10.44
C PRO A 219 2.14 1.80 9.89
N CYS A 220 2.59 0.83 10.68
CA CYS A 220 3.51 -0.24 10.27
C CYS A 220 4.66 0.24 9.34
N PRO A 221 5.53 1.16 9.76
CA PRO A 221 6.50 1.83 8.87
C PRO A 221 7.52 0.85 8.26
N THR A 222 7.79 -0.27 8.92
CA THR A 222 8.71 -1.31 8.47
C THR A 222 8.09 -2.26 7.45
N ILE A 223 6.76 -2.26 7.31
CA ILE A 223 6.05 -3.16 6.40
C ILE A 223 5.95 -2.51 5.01
N GLY A 224 6.70 -3.06 4.07
CA GLY A 224 6.72 -2.58 2.70
C GLY A 224 5.48 -2.97 1.87
N ARG A 225 5.31 -2.27 0.74
CA ARG A 225 4.21 -2.50 -0.20
C ARG A 225 3.93 -3.97 -0.55
N PRO A 226 4.93 -4.83 -0.83
CA PRO A 226 4.66 -6.21 -1.23
C PRO A 226 3.87 -7.00 -0.17
N ARG A 227 4.19 -6.79 1.11
CA ARG A 227 3.52 -7.48 2.22
C ARG A 227 2.07 -7.03 2.37
N TRP A 228 1.80 -5.72 2.19
CA TRP A 228 0.43 -5.18 2.18
C TRP A 228 -0.40 -5.72 1.01
N GLN A 229 0.21 -5.88 -0.17
CA GLN A 229 -0.44 -6.51 -1.32
C GLN A 229 -0.76 -7.99 -1.05
N GLU A 230 0.18 -8.73 -0.46
CA GLU A 230 0.00 -10.12 -0.06
C GLU A 230 -1.17 -10.29 0.92
N LEU A 231 -1.26 -9.42 1.94
CA LEU A 231 -2.40 -9.41 2.86
C LEU A 231 -3.72 -9.13 2.15
N ALA A 232 -3.74 -8.12 1.28
CA ALA A 232 -4.94 -7.76 0.52
C ALA A 232 -5.43 -8.90 -0.41
N GLU A 233 -4.51 -9.59 -1.08
CA GLU A 233 -4.83 -10.76 -1.92
C GLU A 233 -5.34 -11.94 -1.08
N SER A 234 -4.72 -12.19 0.07
CA SER A 234 -5.12 -13.25 0.98
C SER A 234 -6.52 -13.01 1.57
N LEU A 235 -6.85 -11.76 1.90
CA LEU A 235 -8.18 -11.36 2.36
C LEU A 235 -9.25 -11.56 1.26
N LYS A 236 -8.94 -11.21 0.01
CA LYS A 236 -9.85 -11.46 -1.14
C LYS A 236 -10.09 -12.94 -1.37
N ALA A 237 -9.12 -13.80 -1.10
CA ALA A 237 -9.22 -15.23 -1.27
C ALA A 237 -9.92 -15.94 -0.09
N SER A 238 -10.23 -15.23 0.99
CA SER A 238 -10.87 -15.76 2.20
C SER A 238 -12.28 -15.19 2.36
N PRO A 239 -13.32 -15.76 1.74
CA PRO A 239 -14.63 -15.13 1.56
C PRO A 239 -15.52 -15.08 2.83
N ASN A 240 -15.23 -15.83 3.90
CA ASN A 240 -16.08 -15.86 5.10
C ASN A 240 -15.35 -15.30 6.31
N GLN A 241 -15.76 -14.12 6.71
CA GLN A 241 -15.19 -13.39 7.81
C GLN A 241 -15.84 -13.78 9.14
N THR A 242 -15.03 -14.27 10.04
CA THR A 242 -15.26 -14.12 11.48
C THR A 242 -15.22 -12.63 11.81
N SER A 243 -15.94 -12.19 12.83
CA SER A 243 -15.83 -10.81 13.31
C SER A 243 -14.37 -10.44 13.56
N TRP A 244 -13.91 -9.40 12.88
CA TRP A 244 -12.55 -8.88 13.06
C TRP A 244 -12.35 -8.33 14.47
N GLU A 245 -13.41 -7.83 15.10
CA GLU A 245 -13.43 -7.38 16.49
C GLU A 245 -13.04 -8.52 17.45
N THR A 246 -13.57 -9.71 17.20
CA THR A 246 -13.22 -10.91 17.99
C THR A 246 -11.77 -11.30 17.80
N PHE A 247 -11.25 -11.23 16.58
CA PHE A 247 -9.83 -11.49 16.30
C PHE A 247 -8.93 -10.49 17.01
N ILE A 248 -9.22 -9.20 16.85
CA ILE A 248 -8.47 -8.10 17.47
C ILE A 248 -8.47 -8.23 18.99
N GLY A 249 -9.61 -8.56 19.59
CA GLY A 249 -9.74 -8.74 21.03
C GLY A 249 -9.03 -9.98 21.57
N ALA A 250 -8.81 -11.01 20.75
CA ALA A 250 -8.08 -12.21 21.09
C ALA A 250 -6.56 -12.09 20.89
N SER A 251 -6.11 -11.15 20.05
CA SER A 251 -4.68 -10.91 19.80
C SER A 251 -4.02 -10.28 21.02
N GLY A 252 -2.97 -10.92 21.53
CA GLY A 252 -2.13 -10.38 22.61
C GLY A 252 -0.92 -9.59 22.12
N LYS A 253 -0.83 -9.31 20.81
CA LYS A 253 0.31 -8.61 20.21
C LYS A 253 0.20 -7.11 20.38
N THR A 254 1.33 -6.47 20.69
CA THR A 254 1.45 -5.02 20.84
C THR A 254 2.28 -4.40 19.73
N GLU A 255 3.31 -5.08 19.26
CA GLU A 255 4.20 -4.61 18.21
C GLU A 255 3.54 -4.75 16.83
N ASP A 256 3.64 -3.69 16.02
CA ASP A 256 3.00 -3.61 14.70
C ASP A 256 3.42 -4.75 13.75
N VAL A 257 4.71 -5.15 13.80
CA VAL A 257 5.24 -6.23 12.96
C VAL A 257 4.63 -7.57 13.35
N ASP A 258 4.51 -7.83 14.66
CA ASP A 258 3.93 -9.06 15.19
C ASP A 258 2.43 -9.17 14.91
N LYS A 259 1.70 -8.06 15.07
CA LYS A 259 0.28 -7.95 14.69
C LYS A 259 0.09 -8.27 13.21
N PHE A 260 0.94 -7.68 12.36
CA PHE A 260 0.86 -7.89 10.92
C PHE A 260 1.15 -9.35 10.54
N ALA A 261 2.17 -9.95 11.14
CA ALA A 261 2.54 -11.35 10.89
C ALA A 261 1.40 -12.30 11.33
N GLU A 262 0.86 -12.13 12.53
CA GLU A 262 -0.25 -12.93 13.06
C GLU A 262 -1.50 -12.85 12.16
N LEU A 263 -1.86 -11.64 11.74
CA LEU A 263 -2.99 -11.44 10.83
C LEU A 263 -2.78 -12.12 9.48
N LEU A 264 -1.59 -11.95 8.89
CA LEU A 264 -1.27 -12.54 7.59
C LEU A 264 -1.31 -14.05 7.64
N ASP A 265 -0.69 -14.68 8.65
CA ASP A 265 -0.68 -16.13 8.84
C ASP A 265 -2.11 -16.66 8.98
N GLN A 266 -2.94 -16.02 9.81
CA GLN A 266 -4.31 -16.45 9.99
C GLN A 266 -5.16 -16.33 8.72
N VAL A 267 -5.00 -15.24 7.98
CA VAL A 267 -5.74 -15.03 6.73
C VAL A 267 -5.28 -16.02 5.66
N GLN A 268 -3.98 -16.31 5.58
CA GLN A 268 -3.44 -17.31 4.66
C GLN A 268 -3.92 -18.73 4.99
N ASP A 269 -3.96 -19.11 6.26
CA ASP A 269 -4.46 -20.41 6.68
C ASP A 269 -5.94 -20.57 6.32
N ARG A 270 -6.76 -19.55 6.54
CA ARG A 270 -8.16 -19.55 6.11
C ARG A 270 -8.30 -19.66 4.59
N ALA A 271 -7.49 -18.92 3.83
CA ALA A 271 -7.49 -19.00 2.37
C ALA A 271 -7.08 -20.41 1.88
N ARG A 272 -6.14 -21.06 2.56
CA ARG A 272 -5.76 -22.47 2.28
C ARG A 272 -6.90 -23.44 2.59
N GLN A 273 -7.56 -23.26 3.73
CA GLN A 273 -8.71 -24.09 4.11
C GLN A 273 -9.88 -23.91 3.13
N ALA A 274 -10.21 -22.68 2.75
CA ALA A 274 -11.25 -22.39 1.76
C ALA A 274 -10.98 -23.08 0.43
N ARG A 275 -9.75 -23.01 -0.08
CA ARG A 275 -9.33 -23.70 -1.32
C ARG A 275 -9.38 -25.21 -1.19
N GLN A 276 -9.09 -25.77 -0.01
CA GLN A 276 -9.20 -27.23 0.23
C GLN A 276 -10.66 -27.67 0.25
N LEU A 277 -11.54 -26.90 0.90
CA LEU A 277 -12.98 -27.18 0.92
C LEU A 277 -13.59 -27.06 -0.49
N GLU A 278 -13.18 -26.07 -1.25
CA GLU A 278 -13.59 -25.92 -2.66
C GLU A 278 -13.13 -27.09 -3.52
N LYS A 279 -11.89 -27.56 -3.36
CA LYS A 279 -11.39 -28.77 -4.04
C LYS A 279 -12.10 -30.04 -3.60
N GLN A 280 -12.54 -30.13 -2.35
CA GLN A 280 -13.30 -31.28 -1.85
C GLN A 280 -14.77 -31.20 -2.26
N SER A 281 -15.34 -30.01 -2.39
CA SER A 281 -16.72 -29.81 -2.89
C SER A 281 -16.84 -30.01 -4.41
N ILE A 282 -15.75 -29.80 -5.13
CA ILE A 282 -15.61 -30.31 -6.51
C ILE A 282 -15.36 -31.81 -6.37
N LYS A 283 -16.37 -32.58 -5.94
CA LYS A 283 -16.38 -34.03 -6.20
C LYS A 283 -16.00 -34.16 -7.66
N PRO A 284 -15.05 -35.05 -8.02
CA PRO A 284 -14.84 -35.35 -9.43
C PRO A 284 -16.23 -35.63 -9.95
N VAL A 285 -16.69 -34.84 -10.92
CA VAL A 285 -17.89 -35.18 -11.65
C VAL A 285 -17.64 -36.62 -12.09
N THR A 286 -18.24 -37.58 -11.36
CA THR A 286 -18.26 -38.96 -11.77
C THR A 286 -18.71 -38.85 -13.23
N LYS A 287 -17.80 -39.14 -14.16
CA LYS A 287 -18.10 -39.14 -15.59
C LYS A 287 -19.40 -39.90 -15.68
N ALA A 288 -20.50 -39.19 -15.93
CA ALA A 288 -21.79 -39.83 -16.14
C ALA A 288 -21.51 -40.89 -17.17
N ALA A 289 -21.93 -42.13 -16.91
CA ALA A 289 -21.78 -43.18 -17.89
C ALA A 289 -22.34 -42.64 -19.19
N PRO A 290 -21.64 -42.83 -20.32
CA PRO A 290 -22.10 -42.32 -21.60
C PRO A 290 -23.53 -42.80 -21.83
N THR A 291 -24.42 -41.90 -22.21
CA THR A 291 -25.85 -42.19 -22.46
C THR A 291 -25.98 -43.20 -23.62
N ALA A 292 -25.04 -43.20 -24.54
CA ALA A 292 -24.81 -44.17 -25.60
C ALA A 292 -23.34 -44.16 -26.01
N SER A 293 -22.82 -45.32 -26.35
CA SER A 293 -21.47 -45.48 -26.89
C SER A 293 -21.52 -46.27 -28.19
N TRP A 294 -20.78 -45.79 -29.19
CA TRP A 294 -20.61 -46.49 -30.45
C TRP A 294 -19.12 -46.79 -30.66
N VAL A 295 -18.81 -47.99 -31.14
CA VAL A 295 -17.43 -48.42 -31.41
C VAL A 295 -17.34 -48.84 -32.86
N SER A 296 -16.28 -48.41 -33.56
CA SER A 296 -16.01 -48.81 -34.93
C SER A 296 -15.73 -50.31 -35.01
N THR A 297 -15.95 -50.91 -36.19
CA THR A 297 -15.73 -52.35 -36.46
C THR A 297 -14.30 -52.79 -36.22
N ASP A 298 -13.34 -51.93 -36.46
CA ASP A 298 -11.90 -52.12 -36.20
C ASP A 298 -11.48 -51.82 -34.76
N LYS A 299 -12.41 -51.36 -33.92
CA LYS A 299 -12.21 -50.96 -32.50
C LYS A 299 -11.21 -49.82 -32.30
N VAL A 300 -10.87 -49.05 -33.32
CA VAL A 300 -9.92 -47.95 -33.27
C VAL A 300 -10.58 -46.68 -32.77
N LEU A 301 -11.87 -46.47 -33.09
CA LEU A 301 -12.62 -45.28 -32.73
C LEU A 301 -13.79 -45.62 -31.80
N THR A 302 -13.89 -44.91 -30.70
CA THR A 302 -15.08 -44.94 -29.83
C THR A 302 -15.69 -43.54 -29.78
N ILE A 303 -17.01 -43.46 -29.92
CA ILE A 303 -17.76 -42.20 -29.81
C ILE A 303 -18.75 -42.35 -28.66
N ASP A 304 -18.56 -41.56 -27.64
CA ASP A 304 -19.45 -41.49 -26.47
C ASP A 304 -20.40 -40.31 -26.59
N LEU A 305 -21.68 -40.53 -26.33
CA LEU A 305 -22.72 -39.51 -26.24
C LEU A 305 -22.95 -39.17 -24.79
N GLU A 306 -22.65 -37.94 -24.40
CA GLU A 306 -22.89 -37.41 -23.05
C GLU A 306 -24.04 -36.39 -23.09
N ALA A 307 -25.24 -36.78 -22.62
CA ALA A 307 -26.37 -35.86 -22.51
C ALA A 307 -26.25 -35.00 -21.24
N LYS A 308 -26.29 -33.67 -21.41
CA LYS A 308 -26.41 -32.68 -20.35
C LYS A 308 -27.75 -31.95 -20.44
N LYS A 309 -28.21 -31.31 -19.35
CA LYS A 309 -29.53 -30.65 -19.29
C LYS A 309 -29.82 -29.65 -20.44
N ARG A 310 -28.80 -29.05 -21.05
CA ARG A 310 -28.95 -28.04 -22.13
C ARG A 310 -27.98 -28.24 -23.29
N ALA A 311 -27.21 -29.33 -23.31
CA ALA A 311 -26.25 -29.63 -24.37
C ALA A 311 -26.02 -31.14 -24.43
N THR A 312 -25.72 -31.66 -25.61
CA THR A 312 -25.27 -33.04 -25.80
C THR A 312 -23.89 -33.00 -26.42
N ASN A 313 -22.94 -33.68 -25.79
CA ASN A 313 -21.56 -33.77 -26.27
C ASN A 313 -21.32 -35.09 -26.93
N LEU A 314 -20.63 -35.08 -28.07
CA LEU A 314 -20.02 -36.23 -28.69
C LEU A 314 -18.52 -36.23 -28.36
N VAL A 315 -18.04 -37.27 -27.71
CA VAL A 315 -16.64 -37.42 -27.33
C VAL A 315 -16.00 -38.51 -28.19
N PHE A 316 -15.08 -38.12 -29.06
CA PHE A 316 -14.32 -39.03 -29.93
C PHE A 316 -13.08 -39.52 -29.20
N LYS A 317 -12.87 -40.83 -29.14
CA LYS A 317 -11.75 -41.49 -28.49
C LYS A 317 -11.02 -42.38 -29.52
N SER A 318 -9.91 -41.86 -30.03
CA SER A 318 -8.94 -42.59 -30.88
C SER A 318 -7.62 -41.85 -30.92
N ALA A 319 -6.57 -42.40 -31.49
CA ALA A 319 -5.31 -41.70 -31.74
C ALA A 319 -5.54 -40.49 -32.68
N ASP A 320 -6.44 -40.61 -33.65
CA ASP A 320 -6.73 -39.59 -34.66
C ASP A 320 -8.05 -38.84 -34.36
N ALA A 321 -8.46 -38.76 -33.09
CA ALA A 321 -9.73 -38.17 -32.67
C ALA A 321 -9.93 -36.76 -33.19
N SER A 322 -8.88 -35.93 -33.21
CA SER A 322 -8.93 -34.55 -33.66
C SER A 322 -9.17 -34.42 -35.16
N GLU A 323 -8.50 -35.25 -35.95
CA GLU A 323 -8.67 -35.29 -37.42
C GLU A 323 -10.05 -35.79 -37.79
N PHE A 324 -10.51 -36.85 -37.13
CA PHE A 324 -11.85 -37.39 -37.35
C PHE A 324 -12.94 -36.38 -36.92
N ALA A 325 -12.77 -35.68 -35.81
CA ALA A 325 -13.71 -34.66 -35.41
C ALA A 325 -13.78 -33.52 -36.45
N SER A 326 -12.64 -33.10 -37.00
CA SER A 326 -12.60 -32.12 -38.09
C SER A 326 -13.32 -32.59 -39.34
N PHE A 327 -13.12 -33.85 -39.72
CA PHE A 327 -13.85 -34.49 -40.84
C PHE A 327 -15.38 -34.52 -40.58
N VAL A 328 -15.81 -34.90 -39.37
CA VAL A 328 -17.23 -34.89 -39.00
C VAL A 328 -17.82 -33.48 -39.09
N MET A 329 -17.07 -32.46 -38.68
CA MET A 329 -17.51 -31.07 -38.79
C MET A 329 -17.78 -30.63 -40.24
N THR A 330 -17.03 -31.13 -41.22
CA THR A 330 -17.32 -30.84 -42.63
C THR A 330 -18.60 -31.52 -43.12
N ALA A 331 -18.98 -32.65 -42.52
CA ALA A 331 -20.20 -33.37 -42.87
C ALA A 331 -21.45 -32.91 -42.10
N VAL A 332 -21.30 -32.09 -41.08
CA VAL A 332 -22.41 -31.61 -40.23
C VAL A 332 -23.53 -30.91 -41.01
N PRO A 333 -23.26 -30.05 -42.02
CA PRO A 333 -24.34 -29.44 -42.80
C PRO A 333 -25.22 -30.45 -43.48
N ASP A 334 -24.65 -31.44 -44.14
CA ASP A 334 -25.39 -32.48 -44.84
C ASP A 334 -26.17 -33.40 -43.88
N LEU A 335 -25.54 -33.76 -42.76
CA LEU A 335 -26.20 -34.52 -41.69
C LEU A 335 -27.39 -33.79 -41.10
N TYR A 336 -27.29 -32.50 -40.96
CA TYR A 336 -28.38 -31.65 -40.41
C TYR A 336 -29.56 -31.56 -41.39
N GLU A 337 -29.31 -31.42 -42.70
CA GLU A 337 -30.38 -31.42 -43.71
C GLU A 337 -31.08 -32.77 -43.78
N ARG A 338 -30.35 -33.89 -43.72
CA ARG A 338 -30.94 -35.26 -43.65
C ARG A 338 -31.79 -35.42 -42.38
N PHE A 339 -31.31 -34.92 -41.24
CA PHE A 339 -32.07 -34.98 -40.00
C PHE A 339 -33.39 -34.20 -40.10
N LYS A 340 -33.37 -33.01 -40.70
CA LYS A 340 -34.61 -32.22 -40.91
C LYS A 340 -35.60 -32.96 -41.82
N ALA A 341 -35.12 -33.54 -42.94
CA ALA A 341 -35.97 -34.29 -43.85
C ALA A 341 -36.66 -35.47 -43.16
N GLN A 342 -35.93 -36.26 -42.36
CA GLN A 342 -36.50 -37.38 -41.60
C GLN A 342 -37.48 -36.95 -40.53
N THR A 343 -37.26 -35.80 -39.89
CA THR A 343 -38.17 -35.28 -38.87
C THR A 343 -39.49 -34.81 -39.50
N THR A 344 -39.43 -34.17 -40.67
CA THR A 344 -40.60 -33.74 -41.45
C THR A 344 -41.43 -34.89 -41.95
N GLU A 345 -40.81 -36.03 -42.36
CA GLU A 345 -41.53 -37.25 -42.75
C GLU A 345 -42.22 -37.93 -41.57
N LYS A 346 -41.61 -37.96 -40.38
CA LYS A 346 -42.20 -38.52 -39.17
C LYS A 346 -43.42 -37.74 -38.69
N ASP A 347 -43.40 -36.39 -38.82
CA ASP A 347 -44.55 -35.54 -38.46
C ASP A 347 -45.69 -35.67 -39.47
N LYS A 348 -45.38 -35.93 -40.78
CA LYS A 348 -46.42 -36.21 -41.77
C LYS A 348 -47.06 -37.62 -41.64
N ALA A 349 -46.37 -38.56 -41.01
CA ALA A 349 -46.90 -39.92 -40.76
C ALA A 349 -47.72 -40.04 -39.45
N LYS A 350 -47.72 -38.98 -38.60
CA LYS A 350 -48.50 -38.92 -37.35
C LYS A 350 -49.78 -38.11 -37.44
N ASN A 351 -50.04 -37.41 -38.56
CA ASN A 351 -51.27 -36.72 -38.88
C ASN A 351 -52.02 -37.53 -39.96
#